data_7b59b24e840f734fb2e6f179e08ec50a
#
_entry.id   7b59b24e840f734fb2e6f179e08ec50a
#
_cell.length_a   1.000
_cell.length_b   1.000
_cell.length_c   1.000
_cell.angle_alpha   90.00
_cell.angle_beta   90.00
_cell.angle_gamma   90.00
#
_symmetry.space_group_name_H-M   'P 1'
#
loop_
_entity.id
_entity.type
_entity.pdbx_description
1 polymer ?
#
loop_
_entity_poly.entity_id
_entity_poly.type
_entity_poly.pdbx_seq_one_letter_code
_entity_poly.pdbx_strand_id
1 'polypeptide(L)'
;MTVKKIMALAAELCGRRDLSDYLNNVSAENLAEQERDAKTLLQCYNLTENEIALDYLPLRRTQKFESEGYISYTEFEKPPVEILSVRDASGRKQTFETDADGIKVPAGALTAEYSYRPAVKTGEEEAEFNAKGDGRLLALGTACEFALFSGMMQEAGFLDKRYRDALACACRERGGRLKMRRWI
;
A
#
# COMPACT_ATOMS: atom_id res chain seq x y z
N MET A 1 -4.81 0.42 -11.66
CA MET A 1 -5.69 -0.79 -11.70
C MET A 1 -6.68 -0.64 -10.57
N THR A 2 -7.98 -0.83 -10.85
CA THR A 2 -9.02 -0.69 -9.81
C THR A 2 -8.95 -1.83 -8.79
N VAL A 3 -9.34 -1.54 -7.55
CA VAL A 3 -9.37 -2.53 -6.46
C VAL A 3 -10.21 -3.74 -6.84
N LYS A 4 -11.38 -3.52 -7.47
CA LYS A 4 -12.27 -4.59 -7.94
C LYS A 4 -11.59 -5.58 -8.91
N LYS A 5 -10.75 -5.08 -9.83
CA LYS A 5 -9.96 -5.95 -10.73
C LYS A 5 -8.88 -6.74 -9.99
N ILE A 6 -8.28 -6.15 -8.95
CA ILE A 6 -7.30 -6.85 -8.10
C ILE A 6 -8.00 -7.95 -7.30
N MET A 7 -9.17 -7.66 -6.74
CA MET A 7 -9.99 -8.64 -6.03
C MET A 7 -10.43 -9.80 -6.95
N ALA A 8 -10.85 -9.51 -8.18
CA ALA A 8 -11.20 -10.56 -9.15
C ALA A 8 -10.01 -11.48 -9.44
N LEU A 9 -8.82 -10.90 -9.64
CA LEU A 9 -7.59 -11.67 -9.82
C LEU A 9 -7.23 -12.49 -8.57
N ALA A 10 -7.43 -11.95 -7.36
CA ALA A 10 -7.22 -12.67 -6.11
C ALA A 10 -8.18 -13.85 -5.96
N ALA A 11 -9.45 -13.69 -6.31
CA ALA A 11 -10.44 -14.77 -6.34
C ALA A 11 -10.02 -15.90 -7.30
N GLU A 12 -9.54 -15.58 -8.50
CA GLU A 12 -9.00 -16.57 -9.45
C GLU A 12 -7.79 -17.33 -8.87
N LEU A 13 -6.88 -16.64 -8.19
CA LEU A 13 -5.72 -17.26 -7.54
C LEU A 13 -6.13 -18.27 -6.44
N CYS A 14 -7.27 -18.04 -5.79
CA CYS A 14 -7.88 -18.97 -4.82
C CYS A 14 -8.76 -20.06 -5.48
N GLY A 15 -8.86 -20.09 -6.81
CA GLY A 15 -9.72 -21.05 -7.54
C GLY A 15 -11.21 -20.68 -7.50
N ARG A 16 -11.61 -19.52 -6.98
CA ARG A 16 -12.99 -19.04 -6.88
C ARG A 16 -13.38 -18.25 -8.14
N ARG A 17 -13.54 -18.98 -9.25
CA ARG A 17 -13.97 -18.36 -10.53
C ARG A 17 -15.36 -17.75 -10.44
N ASP A 18 -16.27 -18.39 -9.70
CA ASP A 18 -17.61 -17.88 -9.39
C ASP A 18 -17.58 -16.44 -8.82
N LEU A 19 -16.66 -16.21 -7.88
CA LEU A 19 -16.48 -14.90 -7.24
C LEU A 19 -15.79 -13.89 -8.19
N SER A 20 -14.83 -14.34 -9.00
CA SER A 20 -14.21 -13.49 -10.03
C SER A 20 -15.24 -13.05 -11.08
N ASP A 21 -16.09 -13.96 -11.55
CA ASP A 21 -17.15 -13.67 -12.54
C ASP A 21 -18.19 -12.71 -11.96
N TYR A 22 -18.56 -12.87 -10.70
CA TYR A 22 -19.42 -11.92 -9.96
C TYR A 22 -18.81 -10.52 -9.90
N LEU A 23 -17.53 -10.40 -9.49
CA LEU A 23 -16.82 -9.13 -9.40
C LEU A 23 -16.66 -8.45 -10.78
N ASN A 24 -16.55 -9.21 -11.84
CA ASN A 24 -16.49 -8.72 -13.22
C ASN A 24 -17.86 -8.48 -13.87
N ASN A 25 -18.96 -8.69 -13.13
CA ASN A 25 -20.35 -8.61 -13.61
C ASN A 25 -20.65 -9.55 -14.80
N VAL A 26 -20.01 -10.73 -14.86
CA VAL A 26 -20.21 -11.74 -15.90
C VAL A 26 -21.38 -12.67 -15.54
N SER A 27 -21.38 -13.19 -14.32
CA SER A 27 -22.46 -14.05 -13.81
C SER A 27 -22.60 -13.91 -12.29
N ALA A 28 -23.79 -14.21 -11.77
CA ALA A 28 -24.08 -14.25 -10.35
C ALA A 28 -24.95 -15.48 -10.05
N GLU A 29 -24.35 -16.58 -9.58
CA GLU A 29 -25.03 -17.83 -9.32
C GLU A 29 -25.59 -17.94 -7.90
N ASN A 30 -24.82 -17.49 -6.91
CA ASN A 30 -25.20 -17.48 -5.48
C ASN A 30 -24.94 -16.10 -4.87
N LEU A 31 -25.84 -15.17 -5.16
CA LEU A 31 -25.66 -13.74 -4.88
C LEU A 31 -25.32 -13.46 -3.41
N ALA A 32 -26.01 -14.05 -2.47
CA ALA A 32 -25.80 -13.79 -1.04
C ALA A 32 -24.42 -14.26 -0.53
N GLU A 33 -23.93 -15.38 -1.02
CA GLU A 33 -22.61 -15.90 -0.69
C GLU A 33 -21.52 -15.07 -1.36
N GLN A 34 -21.69 -14.78 -2.65
CA GLN A 34 -20.75 -13.96 -3.42
C GLN A 34 -20.62 -12.54 -2.86
N GLU A 35 -21.71 -11.90 -2.40
CA GLU A 35 -21.65 -10.61 -1.73
C GLU A 35 -20.88 -10.66 -0.40
N ARG A 36 -21.10 -11.70 0.41
CA ARG A 36 -20.38 -11.89 1.67
C ARG A 36 -18.89 -12.09 1.42
N ASP A 37 -18.56 -12.97 0.46
CA ASP A 37 -17.17 -13.28 0.14
C ASP A 37 -16.46 -12.10 -0.51
N ALA A 38 -17.16 -11.31 -1.33
CA ALA A 38 -16.64 -10.07 -1.90
C ALA A 38 -16.32 -9.02 -0.82
N LYS A 39 -17.17 -8.89 0.22
CA LYS A 39 -16.88 -8.02 1.37
C LYS A 39 -15.66 -8.49 2.15
N THR A 40 -15.52 -9.80 2.38
CA THR A 40 -14.34 -10.38 3.04
C THR A 40 -13.10 -10.15 2.20
N LEU A 41 -13.17 -10.36 0.89
CA LEU A 41 -12.06 -10.14 -0.03
C LEU A 41 -11.62 -8.67 -0.07
N LEU A 42 -12.57 -7.73 0.02
CA LEU A 42 -12.28 -6.30 0.13
C LEU A 42 -11.55 -5.96 1.45
N GLN A 43 -11.94 -6.60 2.56
CA GLN A 43 -11.23 -6.45 3.83
C GLN A 43 -9.80 -6.97 3.72
N CYS A 44 -9.60 -8.16 3.12
CA CYS A 44 -8.27 -8.74 2.88
C CYS A 44 -7.42 -7.83 2.00
N TYR A 45 -8.02 -7.20 0.96
CA TYR A 45 -7.32 -6.22 0.13
C TYR A 45 -6.83 -5.03 0.95
N ASN A 46 -7.71 -4.41 1.75
CA ASN A 46 -7.35 -3.26 2.57
C ASN A 46 -6.26 -3.61 3.62
N LEU A 47 -6.28 -4.80 4.19
CA LEU A 47 -5.23 -5.29 5.09
C LEU A 47 -3.90 -5.42 4.34
N THR A 48 -3.89 -6.06 3.18
CA THR A 48 -2.70 -6.25 2.34
C THR A 48 -2.11 -4.92 1.87
N GLU A 49 -2.94 -4.00 1.36
CA GLU A 49 -2.46 -2.69 0.91
C GLU A 49 -1.83 -1.91 2.06
N ASN A 50 -2.45 -1.97 3.24
CA ASN A 50 -1.95 -1.31 4.44
C ASN A 50 -0.62 -1.93 4.95
N GLU A 51 -0.52 -3.27 5.00
CA GLU A 51 0.72 -3.98 5.34
C GLU A 51 1.87 -3.58 4.40
N ILE A 52 1.63 -3.63 3.09
CA ILE A 52 2.65 -3.27 2.11
C ILE A 52 3.11 -1.82 2.29
N ALA A 53 2.18 -0.89 2.55
CA ALA A 53 2.49 0.52 2.72
C ALA A 53 3.25 0.83 4.01
N LEU A 54 2.97 0.11 5.09
CA LEU A 54 3.60 0.37 6.39
C LEU A 54 4.95 -0.33 6.53
N ASP A 55 5.06 -1.58 6.06
CA ASP A 55 6.18 -2.43 6.41
C ASP A 55 7.19 -2.61 5.27
N TYR A 56 6.77 -2.44 4.01
CA TYR A 56 7.61 -2.81 2.87
C TYR A 56 7.87 -1.70 1.86
N LEU A 57 6.82 -1.01 1.42
CA LEU A 57 6.89 0.00 0.35
C LEU A 57 6.18 1.28 0.78
N PRO A 58 6.79 2.12 1.64
CA PRO A 58 6.14 3.33 2.14
C PRO A 58 5.64 4.24 1.02
N LEU A 59 4.35 4.58 1.08
CA LEU A 59 3.75 5.60 0.25
C LEU A 59 4.25 6.96 0.72
N ARG A 60 4.88 7.72 -0.17
CA ARG A 60 5.48 9.00 0.18
C ARG A 60 4.75 10.16 -0.49
N ARG A 61 4.67 11.27 0.22
CA ARG A 61 4.11 12.52 -0.27
C ARG A 61 4.96 13.70 0.17
N THR A 62 4.96 14.73 -0.65
CA THR A 62 5.59 16.00 -0.34
C THR A 62 4.51 17.08 -0.31
N GLN A 63 4.47 17.85 0.76
CA GLN A 63 3.51 18.93 0.96
C GLN A 63 4.20 20.19 1.45
N LYS A 64 3.71 21.36 1.00
CA LYS A 64 4.19 22.67 1.41
C LYS A 64 3.36 23.21 2.57
N PHE A 65 4.04 23.89 3.48
CA PHE A 65 3.45 24.50 4.67
C PHE A 65 4.00 25.92 4.86
N GLU A 66 3.18 26.81 5.41
CA GLU A 66 3.59 28.06 6.02
C GLU A 66 3.52 27.85 7.52
N SER A 67 4.68 27.77 8.19
CA SER A 67 4.75 27.42 9.61
C SER A 67 5.08 28.64 10.46
N GLU A 68 4.43 28.76 11.61
CA GLU A 68 4.76 29.71 12.69
C GLU A 68 5.64 29.06 13.78
N GLY A 69 6.20 27.85 13.53
CA GLY A 69 7.02 27.08 14.49
C GLY A 69 6.46 25.70 14.82
N TYR A 70 5.24 25.40 14.35
CA TYR A 70 4.56 24.12 14.57
C TYR A 70 3.68 23.79 13.38
N ILE A 71 3.58 22.49 13.04
CA ILE A 71 2.65 21.96 12.03
C ILE A 71 1.90 20.78 12.66
N SER A 72 0.57 20.91 12.76
CA SER A 72 -0.28 19.83 13.26
C SER A 72 -0.39 18.69 12.25
N TYR A 73 -0.51 17.45 12.75
CA TYR A 73 -0.80 16.30 11.87
C TYR A 73 -2.13 16.41 11.14
N THR A 74 -3.07 17.23 11.62
CA THR A 74 -4.34 17.50 10.94
C THR A 74 -4.21 18.41 9.72
N GLU A 75 -3.10 19.12 9.55
CA GLU A 75 -2.81 19.95 8.39
C GLU A 75 -2.26 19.16 7.19
N PHE A 76 -1.87 17.91 7.42
CA PHE A 76 -1.41 17.04 6.34
C PHE A 76 -2.59 16.54 5.51
N GLU A 77 -2.44 16.59 4.19
CA GLU A 77 -3.48 16.10 3.27
C GLU A 77 -3.78 14.60 3.43
N LYS A 78 -2.79 13.83 3.85
CA LYS A 78 -2.91 12.41 4.21
C LYS A 78 -2.37 12.23 5.63
N PRO A 79 -2.98 11.38 6.46
CA PRO A 79 -2.48 11.13 7.81
C PRO A 79 -1.03 10.62 7.75
N PRO A 80 -0.06 11.37 8.32
CA PRO A 80 1.34 10.96 8.27
C PRO A 80 1.59 9.77 9.20
N VAL A 81 2.47 8.86 8.76
CA VAL A 81 3.01 7.76 9.55
C VAL A 81 4.39 8.14 10.07
N GLU A 82 5.22 8.70 9.19
CA GLU A 82 6.58 9.13 9.51
C GLU A 82 6.93 10.38 8.71
N ILE A 83 7.53 11.36 9.35
CA ILE A 83 8.10 12.53 8.70
C ILE A 83 9.54 12.22 8.31
N LEU A 84 9.81 12.18 7.00
CA LEU A 84 11.10 11.77 6.46
C LEU A 84 12.08 12.93 6.36
N SER A 85 11.61 14.11 5.96
CA SER A 85 12.43 15.30 5.90
C SER A 85 11.58 16.58 5.87
N VAL A 86 12.13 17.65 6.45
CA VAL A 86 11.60 19.01 6.32
C VAL A 86 12.67 19.87 5.66
N ARG A 87 12.31 20.68 4.67
CA ARG A 87 13.19 21.55 3.93
C ARG A 87 12.63 22.97 3.90
N ASP A 88 13.51 23.99 3.94
CA ASP A 88 13.13 25.38 3.74
C ASP A 88 12.89 25.70 2.26
N ALA A 89 12.50 26.94 1.96
CA ALA A 89 12.29 27.44 0.61
C ALA A 89 13.54 27.37 -0.26
N SER A 90 14.75 27.34 0.33
CA SER A 90 16.02 27.17 -0.39
C SER A 90 16.39 25.71 -0.64
N GLY A 91 15.57 24.73 -0.15
CA GLY A 91 15.82 23.30 -0.27
C GLY A 91 16.77 22.74 0.81
N ARG A 92 17.20 23.54 1.77
CA ARG A 92 18.08 23.09 2.86
C ARG A 92 17.26 22.30 3.87
N LYS A 93 17.80 21.15 4.30
CA LYS A 93 17.17 20.31 5.33
C LYS A 93 17.14 21.05 6.69
N GLN A 94 15.99 21.11 7.29
CA GLN A 94 15.75 21.65 8.61
C GLN A 94 15.61 20.53 9.64
N THR A 95 16.00 20.83 10.89
CA THR A 95 15.74 19.95 12.02
C THR A 95 14.28 20.12 12.46
N PHE A 96 13.68 19.04 12.92
CA PHE A 96 12.33 19.03 13.48
C PHE A 96 12.27 18.09 14.67
N GLU A 97 11.33 18.34 15.57
CA GLU A 97 11.01 17.48 16.70
C GLU A 97 9.58 16.98 16.55
N THR A 98 9.37 15.68 16.71
CA THR A 98 8.03 15.07 16.69
C THR A 98 7.37 15.21 18.06
N ASP A 99 6.11 15.61 18.07
CA ASP A 99 5.23 15.67 19.25
C ASP A 99 4.01 14.78 19.03
N ALA A 100 3.16 14.63 20.03
CA ALA A 100 1.97 13.79 19.97
C ALA A 100 1.01 14.19 18.84
N ASP A 101 0.83 15.50 18.62
CA ASP A 101 -0.19 16.03 17.70
C ASP A 101 0.40 16.72 16.45
N GLY A 102 1.74 16.72 16.31
CA GLY A 102 2.38 17.40 15.19
C GLY A 102 3.90 17.42 15.27
N ILE A 103 4.51 18.36 14.57
CA ILE A 103 5.96 18.56 14.54
C ILE A 103 6.32 20.01 14.86
N LYS A 104 7.36 20.20 15.68
CA LYS A 104 8.00 21.50 15.89
C LYS A 104 9.04 21.72 14.80
N VAL A 105 8.95 22.84 14.10
CA VAL A 105 9.78 23.19 12.96
C VAL A 105 10.12 24.69 13.02
N PRO A 106 11.13 25.18 12.30
CA PRO A 106 11.36 26.62 12.15
C PRO A 106 10.15 27.32 11.52
N ALA A 107 9.97 28.61 11.84
CA ALA A 107 8.96 29.44 11.19
C ALA A 107 9.35 29.75 9.73
N GLY A 108 8.35 29.84 8.85
CA GLY A 108 8.47 30.21 7.45
C GLY A 108 7.93 29.16 6.47
N ALA A 109 8.22 29.35 5.19
CA ALA A 109 7.82 28.45 4.11
C ALA A 109 8.65 27.17 4.15
N LEU A 110 7.98 26.04 4.37
CA LEU A 110 8.60 24.73 4.51
C LEU A 110 8.00 23.71 3.53
N THR A 111 8.77 22.70 3.22
CA THR A 111 8.31 21.53 2.45
C THR A 111 8.61 20.27 3.27
N ALA A 112 7.58 19.55 3.67
CA ALA A 112 7.71 18.28 4.37
C ALA A 112 7.52 17.11 3.41
N GLU A 113 8.42 16.13 3.47
CA GLU A 113 8.28 14.81 2.86
C GLU A 113 7.92 13.83 3.97
N TYR A 114 6.87 13.08 3.77
CA TYR A 114 6.35 12.13 4.76
C TYR A 114 5.81 10.86 4.12
N SER A 115 5.81 9.78 4.90
CA SER A 115 5.07 8.56 4.55
C SER A 115 3.65 8.63 5.11
N TYR A 116 2.71 7.98 4.42
CA TYR A 116 1.31 8.00 4.81
C TYR A 116 0.65 6.63 4.65
N ARG A 117 -0.43 6.44 5.42
CA ARG A 117 -1.27 5.25 5.34
C ARG A 117 -2.26 5.38 4.19
N PRO A 118 -2.46 4.33 3.35
CA PRO A 118 -3.51 4.34 2.34
C PRO A 118 -4.90 4.47 2.99
N ALA A 119 -5.80 5.15 2.30
CA ALA A 119 -7.20 5.21 2.72
C ALA A 119 -7.88 3.85 2.51
N VAL A 120 -8.83 3.51 3.38
CA VAL A 120 -9.65 2.31 3.22
C VAL A 120 -10.45 2.43 1.92
N LYS A 121 -10.35 1.40 1.07
CA LYS A 121 -11.01 1.34 -0.25
C LYS A 121 -12.38 0.69 -0.15
N THR A 122 -13.27 1.10 -1.06
CA THR A 122 -14.64 0.55 -1.19
C THR A 122 -14.78 -0.40 -2.40
N GLY A 123 -13.79 -0.45 -3.28
CA GLY A 123 -13.73 -1.36 -4.42
C GLY A 123 -13.67 -0.68 -5.77
N GLU A 124 -14.30 0.47 -5.95
CA GLU A 124 -14.34 1.19 -7.25
C GLU A 124 -13.12 2.08 -7.48
N GLU A 125 -12.38 2.40 -6.41
CA GLU A 125 -11.19 3.24 -6.47
C GLU A 125 -10.00 2.50 -7.07
N GLU A 126 -8.98 3.26 -7.41
CA GLU A 126 -7.68 2.69 -7.78
C GLU A 126 -6.81 2.41 -6.55
N ALA A 127 -5.97 1.37 -6.65
CA ALA A 127 -4.92 1.11 -5.70
C ALA A 127 -3.94 2.30 -5.63
N GLU A 128 -3.44 2.62 -4.44
CA GLU A 128 -2.50 3.74 -4.27
C GLU A 128 -1.08 3.38 -4.73
N PHE A 129 -0.77 2.12 -4.88
CA PHE A 129 0.51 1.67 -5.40
C PHE A 129 0.61 1.84 -6.92
N ASN A 130 1.81 2.23 -7.35
CA ASN A 130 2.19 2.36 -8.75
C ASN A 130 3.29 1.34 -9.12
N ALA A 131 4.32 1.74 -9.88
CA ALA A 131 5.32 0.88 -10.49
C ALA A 131 6.01 -0.19 -9.61
N LYS A 132 6.06 -0.05 -8.27
CA LYS A 132 6.69 -1.04 -7.38
C LYS A 132 5.66 -2.00 -6.76
N GLY A 133 4.50 -1.50 -6.38
CA GLY A 133 3.40 -2.28 -5.83
C GLY A 133 2.35 -2.53 -6.90
N ASP A 134 2.61 -3.41 -7.86
CA ASP A 134 1.69 -3.70 -8.95
C ASP A 134 0.45 -4.48 -8.50
N GLY A 135 -0.57 -4.53 -9.37
CA GLY A 135 -1.80 -5.24 -9.07
C GLY A 135 -1.62 -6.74 -8.83
N ARG A 136 -0.52 -7.34 -9.32
CA ARG A 136 -0.22 -8.75 -9.07
C ARG A 136 0.26 -8.99 -7.65
N LEU A 137 1.12 -8.10 -7.13
CA LEU A 137 1.58 -8.18 -5.75
C LEU A 137 0.41 -8.06 -4.78
N LEU A 138 -0.45 -7.04 -5.00
CA LEU A 138 -1.66 -6.84 -4.20
C LEU A 138 -2.61 -8.04 -4.29
N ALA A 139 -2.82 -8.61 -5.49
CA ALA A 139 -3.68 -9.77 -5.67
C ALA A 139 -3.13 -11.02 -4.95
N LEU A 140 -1.82 -11.25 -4.94
CA LEU A 140 -1.20 -12.37 -4.23
C LEU A 140 -1.37 -12.25 -2.70
N GLY A 141 -1.13 -11.06 -2.13
CA GLY A 141 -1.33 -10.84 -0.70
C GLY A 141 -2.82 -10.95 -0.32
N THR A 142 -3.71 -10.32 -1.09
CA THR A 142 -5.16 -10.42 -0.89
C THR A 142 -5.66 -11.87 -0.96
N ALA A 143 -5.16 -12.65 -1.92
CA ALA A 143 -5.52 -14.06 -2.05
C ALA A 143 -5.00 -14.90 -0.87
N CYS A 144 -3.79 -14.61 -0.39
CA CYS A 144 -3.23 -15.27 0.80
C CYS A 144 -4.11 -15.04 2.04
N GLU A 145 -4.45 -13.78 2.32
CA GLU A 145 -5.33 -13.39 3.43
C GLU A 145 -6.72 -14.02 3.29
N PHE A 146 -7.31 -13.98 2.10
CA PHE A 146 -8.62 -14.56 1.85
C PHE A 146 -8.62 -16.09 2.03
N ALA A 147 -7.56 -16.78 1.58
CA ALA A 147 -7.42 -18.22 1.79
C ALA A 147 -7.30 -18.57 3.28
N LEU A 148 -6.59 -17.78 4.08
CA LEU A 148 -6.52 -17.94 5.54
C LEU A 148 -7.90 -17.73 6.18
N PHE A 149 -8.63 -16.68 5.85
CA PHE A 149 -9.99 -16.42 6.35
C PHE A 149 -10.97 -17.53 6.00
N SER A 150 -10.82 -18.12 4.81
CA SER A 150 -11.69 -19.19 4.31
C SER A 150 -11.28 -20.58 4.82
N GLY A 151 -10.22 -20.69 5.63
CA GLY A 151 -9.73 -21.97 6.16
C GLY A 151 -8.98 -22.85 5.14
N MET A 152 -8.62 -22.30 3.97
CA MET A 152 -7.87 -22.98 2.90
C MET A 152 -6.36 -22.97 3.21
N MET A 153 -5.94 -23.70 4.24
CA MET A 153 -4.57 -23.58 4.80
C MET A 153 -3.47 -24.02 3.84
N GLN A 154 -3.71 -25.01 2.99
CA GLN A 154 -2.70 -25.48 2.02
C GLN A 154 -2.48 -24.47 0.92
N GLU A 155 -3.56 -23.93 0.37
CA GLU A 155 -3.54 -22.86 -0.64
C GLU A 155 -2.91 -21.59 -0.08
N ALA A 156 -3.26 -21.21 1.15
CA ALA A 156 -2.67 -20.06 1.84
C ALA A 156 -1.15 -20.19 1.97
N GLY A 157 -0.62 -21.36 2.37
CA GLY A 157 0.82 -21.59 2.45
C GLY A 157 1.54 -21.48 1.10
N PHE A 158 0.91 -21.93 0.01
CA PHE A 158 1.45 -21.79 -1.33
C PHE A 158 1.40 -20.33 -1.82
N LEU A 159 0.31 -19.63 -1.56
CA LEU A 159 0.14 -18.22 -1.89
C LEU A 159 1.10 -17.32 -1.10
N ASP A 160 1.31 -17.58 0.19
CA ASP A 160 2.25 -16.86 1.04
C ASP A 160 3.68 -16.90 0.48
N LYS A 161 4.15 -18.07 0.06
CA LYS A 161 5.47 -18.18 -0.56
C LYS A 161 5.58 -17.30 -1.82
N ARG A 162 4.59 -17.34 -2.69
CA ARG A 162 4.55 -16.52 -3.92
C ARG A 162 4.48 -15.03 -3.62
N TYR A 163 3.71 -14.66 -2.60
CA TYR A 163 3.58 -13.28 -2.13
C TYR A 163 4.91 -12.74 -1.58
N ARG A 164 5.59 -13.51 -0.73
CA ARG A 164 6.92 -13.13 -0.20
C ARG A 164 7.97 -12.99 -1.30
N ASP A 165 7.97 -13.89 -2.29
CA ASP A 165 8.88 -13.78 -3.45
C ASP A 165 8.59 -12.51 -4.26
N ALA A 166 7.31 -12.17 -4.47
CA ALA A 166 6.91 -10.95 -5.16
C ALA A 166 7.27 -9.69 -4.38
N LEU A 167 7.07 -9.67 -3.05
CA LEU A 167 7.52 -8.60 -2.15
C LEU A 167 9.03 -8.40 -2.22
N ALA A 168 9.81 -9.47 -2.11
CA ALA A 168 11.26 -9.40 -2.20
C ALA A 168 11.72 -8.82 -3.54
N CYS A 169 11.03 -9.13 -4.63
CA CYS A 169 11.29 -8.53 -5.94
C CYS A 169 10.92 -7.04 -6.01
N ALA A 170 9.79 -6.65 -5.43
CA ALA A 170 9.32 -5.25 -5.42
C ALA A 170 10.21 -4.35 -4.53
N CYS A 171 10.67 -4.89 -3.39
CA CYS A 171 11.53 -4.19 -2.44
C CYS A 171 13.00 -4.08 -2.91
N ARG A 172 13.42 -4.81 -3.94
CA ARG A 172 14.78 -4.66 -4.46
C ARG A 172 15.00 -3.24 -4.94
N GLU A 173 15.95 -2.56 -4.34
CA GLU A 173 16.40 -1.27 -4.81
C GLU A 173 17.02 -1.43 -6.21
N ARG A 174 16.35 -0.90 -7.23
CA ARG A 174 16.89 -0.80 -8.59
C ARG A 174 17.90 0.36 -8.66
N GLY A 175 18.86 0.36 -7.75
CA GLY A 175 19.81 1.44 -7.64
C GLY A 175 21.21 0.93 -7.39
N GLY A 176 21.93 0.67 -8.44
CA GLY A 176 23.35 0.41 -8.41
C GLY A 176 23.78 -0.30 -9.68
N ARG A 177 24.32 0.45 -10.65
CA ARG A 177 25.23 -0.15 -11.62
C ARG A 177 26.22 -0.98 -10.78
N LEU A 178 26.24 -2.28 -10.99
CA LEU A 178 27.34 -3.12 -10.53
C LEU A 178 28.63 -2.46 -11.04
N LYS A 179 29.35 -1.77 -10.17
CA LYS A 179 30.69 -1.30 -10.51
C LYS A 179 31.50 -2.56 -10.72
N MET A 180 31.99 -2.75 -11.94
CA MET A 180 32.97 -3.80 -12.20
C MET A 180 34.08 -3.66 -11.15
N ARG A 181 34.32 -4.72 -10.36
CA ARG A 181 35.47 -4.80 -9.51
C ARG A 181 36.70 -4.65 -10.43
N ARG A 182 37.38 -3.54 -10.35
CA ARG A 182 38.74 -3.45 -10.90
C ARG A 182 39.60 -4.40 -10.05
N TRP A 183 39.97 -5.49 -10.66
CA TRP A 183 41.07 -6.28 -10.15
C TRP A 183 42.32 -5.45 -10.44
N ILE A 184 43.03 -5.04 -9.37
CA ILE A 184 44.38 -4.50 -9.43
C ILE A 184 45.31 -5.70 -9.32
#